data_58d0f8d218e775fdcce4ec955cbe3938
#
_entry.id   58d0f8d218e775fdcce4ec955cbe3938
#
_cell.length_a   1.000
_cell.length_b   1.000
_cell.length_c   1.000
_cell.angle_alpha   90.00
_cell.angle_beta   90.00
_cell.angle_gamma   90.00
#
_symmetry.space_group_name_H-M   'P 1'
#
loop_
_entity.id
_entity.type
_entity.pdbx_description
1 polymer ?
#
loop_
_entity_poly.entity_id
_entity_poly.type
_entity_poly.pdbx_seq_one_letter_code
_entity_poly.pdbx_strand_id
1 'polypeptide(L)'
;MSLVGFSTPQVVYDEVIPAFQRTKGGKDVRVSTSFGPSGEQSRAVAGGLKADIVNFSIEPDVTRLVDAGIVPKDWKRRARGGFVAHSVVALIVRPGNPRRIRGWDDLLRPGIQVVTPNTQTSGAAKWNLIAAYAARGPRFVERLLREHVKVQPKSGREALQTFTSGVGDVLVSYESEAITARRKGQRLDLVIPDETLRIDLPIALTKSGERSTAARAFLDYLFTAAAQRVWAEWGYRPQDPEVAREFAERFPAPRRLHTISELGGWRRVDAQLFDPEKGLVSRIEARR
;
A
#
# COMPACT_ATOMS: atom_id res chain seq x y z
N MET A 1 1.03 -4.65 -23.59
CA MET A 1 1.08 -5.32 -22.29
C MET A 1 -0.01 -4.79 -21.38
N SER A 2 -0.43 -5.59 -20.40
CA SER A 2 -1.44 -5.22 -19.40
C SER A 2 -0.85 -5.17 -18.00
N LEU A 3 -1.11 -4.08 -17.28
CA LEU A 3 -0.74 -3.85 -15.88
C LEU A 3 -2.01 -3.81 -15.03
N VAL A 4 -2.11 -4.68 -14.04
CA VAL A 4 -3.19 -4.67 -13.06
C VAL A 4 -2.62 -4.32 -11.69
N GLY A 5 -3.15 -3.28 -11.06
CA GLY A 5 -2.56 -2.75 -9.84
C GLY A 5 -3.58 -2.23 -8.82
N PHE A 6 -3.09 -1.98 -7.61
CA PHE A 6 -3.89 -1.30 -6.61
C PHE A 6 -3.93 0.21 -6.85
N SER A 7 -4.94 0.89 -6.29
CA SER A 7 -5.32 2.25 -6.70
C SER A 7 -4.32 3.35 -6.33
N THR A 8 -3.54 3.20 -5.24
CA THR A 8 -2.75 4.32 -4.73
C THR A 8 -1.58 4.72 -5.63
N PRO A 9 -0.79 3.80 -6.24
CA PRO A 9 0.33 4.18 -7.10
C PRO A 9 -0.06 4.49 -8.55
N GLN A 10 -1.34 4.54 -8.89
CA GLN A 10 -1.77 4.91 -10.25
C GLN A 10 -1.08 6.19 -10.72
N VAL A 11 -0.96 7.21 -9.86
CA VAL A 11 -0.30 8.48 -10.17
C VAL A 11 1.18 8.34 -10.58
N VAL A 12 1.86 7.33 -10.05
CA VAL A 12 3.24 6.99 -10.44
C VAL A 12 3.24 6.40 -11.84
N TYR A 13 2.33 5.47 -12.11
CA TYR A 13 2.22 4.82 -13.42
C TYR A 13 1.80 5.79 -14.52
N ASP A 14 0.98 6.80 -14.20
CA ASP A 14 0.60 7.86 -15.14
C ASP A 14 1.83 8.67 -15.65
N GLU A 15 2.93 8.72 -14.88
CA GLU A 15 4.20 9.34 -15.29
C GLU A 15 5.23 8.32 -15.82
N VAL A 16 5.35 7.17 -15.18
CA VAL A 16 6.37 6.16 -15.51
C VAL A 16 6.09 5.47 -16.84
N ILE A 17 4.82 5.20 -17.17
CA ILE A 17 4.47 4.56 -18.44
C ILE A 17 4.87 5.45 -19.64
N PRO A 18 4.49 6.73 -19.72
CA PRO A 18 4.95 7.61 -20.80
C PRO A 18 6.49 7.77 -20.82
N ALA A 19 7.15 7.77 -19.65
CA ALA A 19 8.61 7.84 -19.58
C ALA A 19 9.26 6.58 -20.16
N PHE A 20 8.73 5.40 -19.83
CA PHE A 20 9.19 4.13 -20.43
C PHE A 20 8.99 4.12 -21.94
N GLN A 21 7.84 4.60 -22.44
CA GLN A 21 7.54 4.63 -23.88
C GLN A 21 8.50 5.52 -24.69
N ARG A 22 9.21 6.44 -24.05
CA ARG A 22 10.29 7.22 -24.68
C ARG A 22 11.62 6.49 -24.77
N THR A 23 11.78 5.36 -24.08
CA THR A 23 12.99 4.52 -24.13
C THR A 23 12.98 3.61 -25.37
N LYS A 24 14.17 3.09 -25.74
CA LYS A 24 14.29 2.10 -26.81
C LYS A 24 13.45 0.84 -26.55
N GLY A 25 13.37 0.40 -25.28
CA GLY A 25 12.62 -0.80 -24.89
C GLY A 25 11.11 -0.60 -24.79
N GLY A 26 10.66 0.66 -24.67
CA GLY A 26 9.25 1.02 -24.52
C GLY A 26 8.62 1.61 -25.79
N LYS A 27 9.43 1.94 -26.80
CA LYS A 27 8.93 2.46 -28.08
C LYS A 27 7.89 1.51 -28.68
N ASP A 28 6.77 2.06 -29.10
CA ASP A 28 5.62 1.35 -29.68
C ASP A 28 4.90 0.36 -28.74
N VAL A 29 5.26 0.30 -27.45
CA VAL A 29 4.58 -0.54 -26.47
C VAL A 29 3.27 0.12 -26.05
N ARG A 30 2.14 -0.52 -26.36
CA ARG A 30 0.83 -0.14 -25.81
C ARG A 30 0.65 -0.75 -24.44
N VAL A 31 0.27 0.07 -23.46
CA VAL A 31 0.03 -0.34 -22.09
C VAL A 31 -1.44 -0.13 -21.75
N SER A 32 -2.15 -1.20 -21.41
CA SER A 32 -3.46 -1.12 -20.77
C SER A 32 -3.30 -1.25 -19.25
N THR A 33 -4.07 -0.49 -18.50
CA THR A 33 -4.00 -0.48 -17.04
C THR A 33 -5.37 -0.74 -16.43
N SER A 34 -5.38 -1.41 -15.27
CA SER A 34 -6.56 -1.56 -14.42
C SER A 34 -6.15 -1.32 -12.98
N PHE A 35 -6.73 -0.31 -12.34
CA PHE A 35 -6.44 0.06 -10.95
C PHE A 35 -7.70 0.03 -10.10
N GLY A 36 -7.60 -0.53 -8.89
CA GLY A 36 -8.72 -0.64 -7.96
C GLY A 36 -8.28 -1.13 -6.57
N PRO A 37 -9.20 -1.51 -5.67
CA PRO A 37 -8.85 -2.13 -4.40
C PRO A 37 -8.02 -3.40 -4.62
N SER A 38 -6.89 -3.52 -3.90
CA SER A 38 -5.87 -4.57 -4.15
C SER A 38 -6.45 -5.98 -4.17
N GLY A 39 -7.24 -6.33 -3.15
CA GLY A 39 -7.85 -7.65 -3.07
C GLY A 39 -8.87 -7.93 -4.18
N GLU A 40 -9.61 -6.91 -4.63
CA GLU A 40 -10.55 -7.04 -5.76
C GLU A 40 -9.79 -7.24 -7.07
N GLN A 41 -8.74 -6.48 -7.32
CA GLN A 41 -7.91 -6.64 -8.53
C GLN A 41 -7.23 -8.01 -8.56
N SER A 42 -6.72 -8.48 -7.43
CA SER A 42 -6.14 -9.83 -7.35
C SER A 42 -7.18 -10.92 -7.65
N ARG A 43 -8.39 -10.81 -7.09
CA ARG A 43 -9.49 -11.75 -7.40
C ARG A 43 -9.92 -11.67 -8.87
N ALA A 44 -9.97 -10.48 -9.45
CA ALA A 44 -10.30 -10.30 -10.86
C ALA A 44 -9.28 -11.00 -11.78
N VAL A 45 -7.97 -10.89 -11.47
CA VAL A 45 -6.93 -11.60 -12.22
C VAL A 45 -7.04 -13.10 -12.01
N ALA A 46 -7.30 -13.58 -10.79
CA ALA A 46 -7.55 -14.99 -10.52
C ALA A 46 -8.79 -15.52 -11.28
N GLY A 47 -9.80 -14.67 -11.49
CA GLY A 47 -11.01 -14.95 -12.26
C GLY A 47 -10.89 -14.76 -13.78
N GLY A 48 -9.68 -14.43 -14.29
CA GLY A 48 -9.43 -14.38 -15.74
C GLY A 48 -9.19 -12.99 -16.34
N LEU A 49 -9.15 -11.91 -15.53
CA LEU A 49 -8.70 -10.61 -16.01
C LEU A 49 -7.24 -10.73 -16.47
N LYS A 50 -6.98 -10.40 -17.75
CA LYS A 50 -5.65 -10.49 -18.33
C LYS A 50 -4.69 -9.50 -17.68
N ALA A 51 -3.56 -10.01 -17.20
CA ALA A 51 -2.46 -9.22 -16.65
C ALA A 51 -1.13 -9.82 -17.07
N ASP A 52 -0.23 -8.98 -17.57
CA ASP A 52 1.18 -9.33 -17.77
C ASP A 52 2.00 -8.99 -16.53
N ILE A 53 1.65 -7.87 -15.89
CA ILE A 53 2.27 -7.39 -14.65
C ILE A 53 1.17 -7.16 -13.62
N VAL A 54 1.43 -7.55 -12.38
CA VAL A 54 0.59 -7.25 -11.23
C VAL A 54 1.39 -6.46 -10.19
N ASN A 55 0.81 -5.38 -9.64
CA ASN A 55 1.38 -4.62 -8.54
C ASN A 55 0.32 -4.42 -7.47
N PHE A 56 0.43 -5.15 -6.37
CA PHE A 56 -0.57 -5.14 -5.31
C PHE A 56 -0.07 -4.44 -4.03
N SER A 57 -1.00 -4.18 -3.13
CA SER A 57 -0.71 -3.56 -1.85
C SER A 57 -0.04 -4.52 -0.86
N ILE A 58 -0.37 -5.82 -0.92
CA ILE A 58 0.11 -6.85 0.01
C ILE A 58 0.54 -8.11 -0.73
N GLU A 59 1.52 -8.81 -0.16
CA GLU A 59 2.02 -10.08 -0.70
C GLU A 59 0.95 -11.20 -0.80
N PRO A 60 0.00 -11.37 0.13
CA PRO A 60 -1.09 -12.34 0.01
C PRO A 60 -1.91 -12.21 -1.28
N ASP A 61 -2.03 -11.01 -1.85
CA ASP A 61 -2.72 -10.81 -3.12
C ASP A 61 -1.92 -11.35 -4.32
N VAL A 62 -0.57 -11.38 -4.23
CA VAL A 62 0.29 -12.08 -5.21
C VAL A 62 0.25 -13.58 -4.94
N THR A 63 0.29 -14.02 -3.67
CA THR A 63 0.22 -15.44 -3.29
C THR A 63 -1.03 -16.11 -3.85
N ARG A 64 -2.19 -15.44 -3.80
CA ARG A 64 -3.42 -15.94 -4.46
C ARG A 64 -3.21 -16.28 -5.92
N LEU A 65 -2.45 -15.47 -6.65
CA LEU A 65 -2.16 -15.73 -8.07
C LEU A 65 -1.10 -16.82 -8.27
N VAL A 66 -0.20 -16.98 -7.31
CA VAL A 66 0.73 -18.13 -7.28
C VAL A 66 -0.04 -19.44 -7.11
N ASP A 67 -0.98 -19.46 -6.15
CA ASP A 67 -1.81 -20.64 -5.88
C ASP A 67 -2.74 -20.97 -7.06
N ALA A 68 -3.23 -19.94 -7.77
CA ALA A 68 -3.98 -20.07 -9.01
C ALA A 68 -3.11 -20.46 -10.23
N GLY A 69 -1.79 -20.60 -10.05
CA GLY A 69 -0.86 -20.93 -11.14
C GLY A 69 -0.64 -19.83 -12.18
N ILE A 70 -1.05 -18.60 -11.89
CA ILE A 70 -0.93 -17.42 -12.80
C ILE A 70 0.43 -16.75 -12.66
N VAL A 71 0.91 -16.58 -11.43
CA VAL A 71 2.23 -16.02 -11.11
C VAL A 71 3.18 -17.17 -10.77
N PRO A 72 4.45 -17.15 -11.23
CA PRO A 72 5.46 -18.15 -10.85
C PRO A 72 5.72 -18.17 -9.34
N LYS A 73 6.01 -19.35 -8.78
CA LYS A 73 6.32 -19.50 -7.34
C LYS A 73 7.56 -18.72 -6.91
N ASP A 74 8.49 -18.53 -7.83
CA ASP A 74 9.77 -17.85 -7.59
C ASP A 74 9.78 -16.36 -7.96
N TRP A 75 8.62 -15.72 -8.08
CA TRP A 75 8.47 -14.31 -8.45
C TRP A 75 9.35 -13.34 -7.62
N LYS A 76 9.64 -13.69 -6.36
CA LYS A 76 10.54 -12.90 -5.50
C LYS A 76 12.01 -12.92 -5.93
N ARG A 77 12.42 -13.89 -6.77
CA ARG A 77 13.79 -13.93 -7.32
C ARG A 77 14.05 -12.80 -8.31
N ARG A 78 13.00 -12.14 -8.77
CA ARG A 78 13.11 -10.94 -9.61
C ARG A 78 13.78 -9.80 -8.85
N ALA A 79 14.15 -8.74 -9.57
CA ALA A 79 14.90 -7.62 -9.03
C ALA A 79 14.40 -7.19 -7.64
N ARG A 80 15.32 -7.09 -6.68
CA ARG A 80 15.09 -6.56 -5.32
C ARG A 80 13.98 -7.26 -4.53
N GLY A 81 13.88 -8.56 -4.66
CA GLY A 81 12.94 -9.38 -3.88
C GLY A 81 11.49 -9.29 -4.35
N GLY A 82 11.21 -8.67 -5.52
CA GLY A 82 9.87 -8.53 -6.07
C GLY A 82 9.07 -7.37 -5.47
N PHE A 83 9.72 -6.42 -4.83
CA PHE A 83 9.08 -5.20 -4.32
C PHE A 83 9.56 -3.98 -5.08
N VAL A 84 8.64 -3.18 -5.62
CA VAL A 84 8.97 -2.04 -6.47
C VAL A 84 9.33 -0.78 -5.68
N ALA A 85 8.72 -0.61 -4.52
CA ALA A 85 8.95 0.50 -3.60
C ALA A 85 8.46 0.13 -2.20
N HIS A 86 8.71 1.01 -1.23
CA HIS A 86 8.21 0.90 0.13
C HIS A 86 7.39 2.13 0.53
N SER A 87 6.70 2.03 1.65
CA SER A 87 6.10 3.14 2.38
C SER A 87 6.10 2.80 3.87
N VAL A 88 5.50 3.65 4.69
CA VAL A 88 5.20 3.35 6.09
C VAL A 88 3.75 3.69 6.39
N VAL A 89 3.17 3.04 7.39
CA VAL A 89 1.87 3.43 7.90
C VAL A 89 2.00 4.74 8.67
N ALA A 90 1.12 5.68 8.38
CA ALA A 90 1.14 7.04 8.91
C ALA A 90 -0.27 7.50 9.31
N LEU A 91 -0.34 8.57 10.07
CA LEU A 91 -1.57 9.23 10.48
C LEU A 91 -1.68 10.55 9.71
N ILE A 92 -2.69 10.64 8.87
CA ILE A 92 -3.00 11.87 8.13
C ILE A 92 -4.03 12.63 8.93
N VAL A 93 -3.74 13.90 9.22
CA VAL A 93 -4.56 14.75 10.07
C VAL A 93 -4.97 16.03 9.36
N ARG A 94 -5.95 16.73 9.91
CA ARG A 94 -6.40 18.01 9.41
C ARG A 94 -5.28 19.05 9.46
N PRO A 95 -5.30 20.08 8.58
CA PRO A 95 -4.30 21.15 8.56
C PRO A 95 -4.14 21.79 9.95
N GLY A 96 -2.88 21.96 10.38
CA GLY A 96 -2.55 22.49 11.70
C GLY A 96 -2.77 21.52 12.86
N ASN A 97 -3.15 20.28 12.57
CA ASN A 97 -3.35 19.23 13.57
C ASN A 97 -4.19 19.68 14.80
N PRO A 98 -5.42 20.16 14.61
CA PRO A 98 -6.21 20.77 15.68
C PRO A 98 -6.52 19.81 16.83
N ARG A 99 -6.50 18.51 16.56
CA ARG A 99 -6.68 17.45 17.57
C ARG A 99 -5.37 17.06 18.27
N ARG A 100 -4.24 17.66 17.90
CA ARG A 100 -2.92 17.38 18.49
C ARG A 100 -2.59 15.89 18.52
N ILE A 101 -2.82 15.21 17.37
CA ILE A 101 -2.47 13.79 17.20
C ILE A 101 -0.96 13.68 17.04
N ARG A 102 -0.29 12.89 17.88
CA ARG A 102 1.16 12.67 17.86
C ARG A 102 1.53 11.22 17.60
N GLY A 103 0.61 10.29 17.85
CA GLY A 103 0.83 8.86 17.68
C GLY A 103 -0.43 8.04 17.91
N TRP A 104 -0.23 6.73 18.02
CA TRP A 104 -1.32 5.77 18.12
C TRP A 104 -2.25 6.02 19.31
N ASP A 105 -1.71 6.34 20.48
CA ASP A 105 -2.49 6.46 21.72
C ASP A 105 -3.51 7.60 21.64
N ASP A 106 -3.22 8.63 20.87
CA ASP A 106 -4.15 9.75 20.64
C ASP A 106 -5.41 9.34 19.89
N LEU A 107 -5.37 8.25 19.12
CA LEU A 107 -6.53 7.75 18.37
C LEU A 107 -7.63 7.22 19.28
N LEU A 108 -7.31 6.85 20.53
CA LEU A 108 -8.27 6.36 21.52
C LEU A 108 -8.78 7.44 22.47
N ARG A 109 -8.46 8.72 22.24
CA ARG A 109 -9.01 9.82 23.02
C ARG A 109 -10.50 10.01 22.71
N PRO A 110 -11.32 10.39 23.71
CA PRO A 110 -12.73 10.65 23.50
C PRO A 110 -13.01 11.65 22.37
N GLY A 111 -13.96 11.34 21.52
CA GLY A 111 -14.37 12.21 20.40
C GLY A 111 -13.49 12.17 19.16
N ILE A 112 -12.38 11.44 19.16
CA ILE A 112 -11.57 11.24 17.94
C ILE A 112 -12.29 10.27 17.00
N GLN A 113 -12.45 10.68 15.74
CA GLN A 113 -13.04 9.87 14.68
C GLN A 113 -11.96 9.46 13.66
N VAL A 114 -11.81 8.16 13.47
CA VAL A 114 -10.79 7.57 12.60
C VAL A 114 -11.42 7.04 11.33
N VAL A 115 -10.76 7.30 10.19
CA VAL A 115 -11.04 6.69 8.89
C VAL A 115 -9.92 5.71 8.58
N THR A 116 -10.26 4.52 8.12
CA THR A 116 -9.33 3.53 7.58
C THR A 116 -10.08 2.68 6.54
N PRO A 117 -9.43 2.14 5.50
CA PRO A 117 -10.13 1.32 4.51
C PRO A 117 -10.69 0.02 5.10
N ASN A 118 -11.54 -0.66 4.33
CA ASN A 118 -12.11 -1.96 4.68
C ASN A 118 -11.12 -3.10 4.44
N THR A 119 -10.97 -4.01 5.39
CA THR A 119 -10.00 -5.12 5.34
C THR A 119 -10.34 -6.21 4.33
N GLN A 120 -11.61 -6.35 3.94
CA GLN A 120 -12.05 -7.35 2.98
C GLN A 120 -11.71 -6.99 1.53
N THR A 121 -11.54 -5.69 1.25
CA THR A 121 -11.31 -5.18 -0.11
C THR A 121 -9.91 -4.59 -0.29
N SER A 122 -9.37 -3.96 0.75
CA SER A 122 -8.15 -3.16 0.69
C SER A 122 -6.98 -3.76 1.46
N GLY A 123 -5.87 -4.00 0.77
CA GLY A 123 -4.60 -4.33 1.42
C GLY A 123 -4.09 -3.18 2.31
N ALA A 124 -4.41 -1.93 2.00
CA ALA A 124 -4.04 -0.79 2.84
C ALA A 124 -4.66 -0.90 4.24
N ALA A 125 -5.90 -1.37 4.35
CA ALA A 125 -6.54 -1.60 5.63
C ALA A 125 -5.78 -2.63 6.48
N LYS A 126 -5.30 -3.72 5.86
CA LYS A 126 -4.50 -4.72 6.57
C LYS A 126 -3.20 -4.11 7.11
N TRP A 127 -2.47 -3.35 6.29
CA TRP A 127 -1.27 -2.64 6.75
C TRP A 127 -1.54 -1.73 7.95
N ASN A 128 -2.61 -0.94 7.89
CA ASN A 128 -2.98 0.00 8.94
C ASN A 128 -3.25 -0.70 10.28
N LEU A 129 -4.01 -1.80 10.26
CA LEU A 129 -4.33 -2.54 11.49
C LEU A 129 -3.17 -3.39 11.99
N ILE A 130 -2.32 -3.93 11.09
CA ILE A 130 -1.08 -4.61 11.49
C ILE A 130 -0.12 -3.62 12.19
N ALA A 131 0.00 -2.38 11.68
CA ALA A 131 0.83 -1.36 12.31
C ALA A 131 0.32 -1.01 13.71
N ALA A 132 -0.98 -0.79 13.86
CA ALA A 132 -1.60 -0.55 15.16
C ALA A 132 -1.41 -1.74 16.12
N TYR A 133 -1.56 -2.97 15.60
CA TYR A 133 -1.33 -4.20 16.37
C TYR A 133 0.13 -4.35 16.83
N ALA A 134 1.08 -4.13 15.91
CA ALA A 134 2.51 -4.23 16.21
C ALA A 134 2.95 -3.20 17.27
N ALA A 135 2.41 -1.99 17.18
CA ALA A 135 2.77 -0.89 18.08
C ALA A 135 2.06 -0.97 19.44
N ARG A 136 0.82 -1.45 19.51
CA ARG A 136 -0.03 -1.31 20.73
C ARG A 136 -0.78 -2.58 21.12
N GLY A 137 -0.71 -3.64 20.34
CA GLY A 137 -1.30 -4.95 20.63
C GLY A 137 -2.82 -5.06 20.37
N PRO A 138 -3.39 -6.23 20.73
CA PRO A 138 -4.75 -6.61 20.31
C PRO A 138 -5.85 -5.76 20.96
N ARG A 139 -5.70 -5.39 22.22
CA ARG A 139 -6.71 -4.57 22.94
C ARG A 139 -6.86 -3.17 22.32
N PHE A 140 -5.75 -2.61 21.86
CA PHE A 140 -5.76 -1.33 21.17
C PHE A 140 -6.55 -1.42 19.84
N VAL A 141 -6.26 -2.44 19.03
CA VAL A 141 -6.97 -2.65 17.74
C VAL A 141 -8.47 -2.85 17.96
N GLU A 142 -8.86 -3.61 18.99
CA GLU A 142 -10.27 -3.81 19.33
C GLU A 142 -10.96 -2.49 19.67
N ARG A 143 -10.39 -1.69 20.58
CA ARG A 143 -10.95 -0.38 20.95
C ARG A 143 -10.99 0.57 19.76
N LEU A 144 -9.91 0.65 18.99
CA LEU A 144 -9.84 1.48 17.79
C LEU A 144 -10.99 1.17 16.84
N LEU A 145 -11.18 -0.10 16.51
CA LEU A 145 -12.22 -0.53 15.58
C LEU A 145 -13.63 -0.29 16.14
N ARG A 146 -13.89 -0.63 17.40
CA ARG A 146 -15.23 -0.53 17.98
C ARG A 146 -15.66 0.90 18.28
N GLU A 147 -14.77 1.71 18.82
CA GLU A 147 -15.12 2.99 19.41
C GLU A 147 -14.82 4.17 18.46
N HIS A 148 -13.73 4.09 17.66
CA HIS A 148 -13.18 5.25 16.94
C HIS A 148 -13.25 5.16 15.41
N VAL A 149 -13.17 3.96 14.82
CA VAL A 149 -13.33 3.82 13.36
C VAL A 149 -14.80 4.04 12.97
N LYS A 150 -15.06 5.10 12.22
CA LYS A 150 -16.44 5.49 11.83
C LYS A 150 -16.78 5.08 10.40
N VAL A 151 -15.79 5.12 9.49
CA VAL A 151 -15.99 4.82 8.08
C VAL A 151 -14.85 3.95 7.58
N GLN A 152 -15.21 2.92 6.78
CA GLN A 152 -14.28 1.99 6.16
C GLN A 152 -14.51 1.90 4.63
N PRO A 153 -13.99 2.87 3.84
CA PRO A 153 -14.11 2.86 2.38
C PRO A 153 -13.41 1.65 1.75
N LYS A 154 -13.74 1.32 0.50
CA LYS A 154 -13.26 0.11 -0.18
C LYS A 154 -11.75 0.10 -0.48
N SER A 155 -11.12 1.26 -0.58
CA SER A 155 -9.70 1.38 -0.92
C SER A 155 -9.01 2.49 -0.14
N GLY A 156 -7.66 2.50 -0.11
CA GLY A 156 -6.87 3.60 0.44
C GLY A 156 -7.17 4.92 -0.25
N ARG A 157 -7.34 4.91 -1.58
CA ARG A 157 -7.70 6.09 -2.36
C ARG A 157 -9.07 6.65 -1.97
N GLU A 158 -10.08 5.80 -1.84
CA GLU A 158 -11.41 6.24 -1.39
C GLU A 158 -11.39 6.73 0.07
N ALA A 159 -10.57 6.11 0.94
CA ALA A 159 -10.40 6.57 2.31
C ALA A 159 -9.79 7.98 2.37
N LEU A 160 -8.80 8.27 1.52
CA LEU A 160 -8.25 9.61 1.39
C LEU A 160 -9.31 10.61 0.87
N GLN A 161 -10.08 10.25 -0.13
CA GLN A 161 -11.18 11.09 -0.64
C GLN A 161 -12.23 11.36 0.45
N THR A 162 -12.65 10.34 1.18
CA THR A 162 -13.58 10.45 2.32
C THR A 162 -13.02 11.39 3.38
N PHE A 163 -11.73 11.24 3.73
CA PHE A 163 -11.09 12.14 4.67
C PHE A 163 -11.05 13.57 4.12
N THR A 164 -10.57 13.80 2.90
CA THR A 164 -10.46 15.15 2.33
C THR A 164 -11.81 15.84 2.10
N SER A 165 -12.91 15.08 1.98
CA SER A 165 -14.28 15.63 1.94
C SER A 165 -14.84 16.05 3.32
N GLY A 166 -14.05 15.93 4.39
CA GLY A 166 -14.41 16.42 5.72
C GLY A 166 -14.77 15.35 6.75
N VAL A 167 -14.77 14.06 6.39
CA VAL A 167 -15.13 12.97 7.31
C VAL A 167 -13.93 12.57 8.18
N GLY A 168 -14.15 12.45 9.49
CA GLY A 168 -13.15 12.01 10.48
C GLY A 168 -12.10 13.06 10.84
N ASP A 169 -11.42 12.85 11.94
CA ASP A 169 -10.32 13.69 12.44
C ASP A 169 -8.95 13.18 11.97
N VAL A 170 -8.83 11.85 11.82
CA VAL A 170 -7.59 11.16 11.44
C VAL A 170 -7.89 10.10 10.40
N LEU A 171 -7.04 10.04 9.37
CA LEU A 171 -6.99 8.93 8.43
C LEU A 171 -5.73 8.11 8.71
N VAL A 172 -5.88 6.84 9.06
CA VAL A 172 -4.75 5.90 9.07
C VAL A 172 -4.52 5.42 7.64
N SER A 173 -3.35 5.69 7.09
CA SER A 173 -3.01 5.39 5.70
C SER A 173 -1.50 5.28 5.48
N TYR A 174 -1.07 5.35 4.23
CA TYR A 174 0.34 5.38 3.84
C TYR A 174 0.90 6.79 3.89
N GLU A 175 2.18 6.91 4.26
CA GLU A 175 2.95 8.15 4.08
C GLU A 175 2.83 8.69 2.65
N SER A 176 2.90 7.81 1.66
CA SER A 176 2.78 8.16 0.24
C SER A 176 1.44 8.80 -0.13
N GLU A 177 0.34 8.41 0.52
CA GLU A 177 -0.97 9.03 0.26
C GLU A 177 -1.01 10.50 0.72
N ALA A 178 -0.38 10.82 1.86
CA ALA A 178 -0.30 12.20 2.33
C ALA A 178 0.55 13.06 1.38
N ILE A 179 1.72 12.56 0.97
CA ILE A 179 2.62 13.27 0.05
C ILE A 179 1.93 13.46 -1.31
N THR A 180 1.29 12.41 -1.85
CA THR A 180 0.49 12.49 -3.08
C THR A 180 -0.63 13.53 -2.97
N ALA A 181 -1.36 13.56 -1.86
CA ALA A 181 -2.44 14.52 -1.64
C ALA A 181 -1.92 15.97 -1.61
N ARG A 182 -0.82 16.21 -0.89
CA ARG A 182 -0.17 17.53 -0.85
C ARG A 182 0.33 17.98 -2.24
N ARG A 183 0.94 17.07 -3.00
CA ARG A 183 1.39 17.34 -4.39
C ARG A 183 0.21 17.72 -5.30
N LYS A 184 -0.99 17.20 -5.01
CA LYS A 184 -2.25 17.55 -5.69
C LYS A 184 -2.96 18.77 -5.10
N GLY A 185 -2.29 19.54 -4.22
CA GLY A 185 -2.84 20.76 -3.65
C GLY A 185 -3.77 20.58 -2.46
N GLN A 186 -3.93 19.34 -1.94
CA GLN A 186 -4.74 19.11 -0.76
C GLN A 186 -4.02 19.60 0.51
N ARG A 187 -4.76 20.28 1.37
CA ARG A 187 -4.26 20.77 2.66
C ARG A 187 -4.50 19.71 3.73
N LEU A 188 -3.44 19.11 4.23
CA LEU A 188 -3.44 18.12 5.30
C LEU A 188 -2.05 18.03 5.95
N ASP A 189 -1.98 17.49 7.15
CA ASP A 189 -0.73 17.22 7.84
C ASP A 189 -0.48 15.73 8.01
N LEU A 190 0.79 15.38 8.13
CA LEU A 190 1.28 14.02 8.24
C LEU A 190 1.98 13.86 9.57
N VAL A 191 1.62 12.82 10.30
CA VAL A 191 2.28 12.36 11.52
C VAL A 191 2.79 10.94 11.27
N ILE A 192 4.10 10.77 11.35
CA ILE A 192 4.71 9.44 11.39
C ILE A 192 4.80 9.03 12.86
N PRO A 193 4.08 7.98 13.30
CA PRO A 193 4.20 7.49 14.67
C PRO A 193 5.62 7.02 14.97
N ASP A 194 6.06 7.16 16.23
CA ASP A 194 7.38 6.69 16.68
C ASP A 194 7.61 5.21 16.38
N GLU A 195 6.56 4.41 16.51
CA GLU A 195 6.53 3.00 16.11
C GLU A 195 5.52 2.83 14.97
N THR A 196 5.96 2.27 13.86
CA THR A 196 5.10 1.99 12.71
C THR A 196 5.58 0.76 11.94
N LEU A 197 4.92 0.45 10.83
CA LEU A 197 5.17 -0.73 10.02
C LEU A 197 5.64 -0.34 8.62
N ARG A 198 6.69 -1.01 8.14
CA ARG A 198 7.12 -0.92 6.74
C ARG A 198 6.10 -1.60 5.83
N ILE A 199 5.72 -0.90 4.80
CA ILE A 199 4.86 -1.36 3.72
C ILE A 199 5.75 -1.74 2.55
N ASP A 200 5.74 -3.02 2.18
CA ASP A 200 6.44 -3.54 1.00
C ASP A 200 5.43 -3.70 -0.14
N LEU A 201 5.68 -3.10 -1.30
CA LEU A 201 4.76 -3.10 -2.44
C LEU A 201 5.16 -4.17 -3.46
N PRO A 202 4.51 -5.35 -3.44
CA PRO A 202 4.86 -6.44 -4.32
C PRO A 202 4.50 -6.15 -5.77
N ILE A 203 5.44 -6.50 -6.67
CA ILE A 203 5.25 -6.47 -8.11
C ILE A 203 5.73 -7.79 -8.71
N ALA A 204 4.98 -8.34 -9.65
CA ALA A 204 5.33 -9.61 -10.28
C ALA A 204 4.91 -9.65 -11.75
N LEU A 205 5.67 -10.38 -12.55
CA LEU A 205 5.21 -10.86 -13.85
C LEU A 205 4.28 -12.06 -13.65
N THR A 206 3.20 -12.09 -14.40
CA THR A 206 2.46 -13.34 -14.60
C THR A 206 3.24 -14.27 -15.55
N LYS A 207 2.82 -15.52 -15.67
CA LYS A 207 3.41 -16.44 -16.67
C LYS A 207 3.25 -15.92 -18.11
N SER A 208 2.21 -15.15 -18.41
CA SER A 208 2.06 -14.51 -19.72
C SER A 208 3.05 -13.34 -19.86
N GLY A 209 3.20 -12.54 -18.82
CA GLY A 209 4.15 -11.44 -18.76
C GLY A 209 5.60 -11.88 -18.90
N GLU A 210 5.98 -13.05 -18.36
CA GLU A 210 7.31 -13.60 -18.54
C GLU A 210 7.67 -13.89 -20.00
N ARG A 211 6.67 -14.24 -20.81
CA ARG A 211 6.84 -14.44 -22.26
C ARG A 211 6.82 -13.13 -23.06
N SER A 212 6.37 -12.04 -22.46
CA SER A 212 6.30 -10.72 -23.08
C SER A 212 7.60 -9.95 -22.92
N THR A 213 8.30 -9.68 -24.02
CA THR A 213 9.51 -8.83 -23.99
C THR A 213 9.19 -7.44 -23.46
N ALA A 214 8.04 -6.86 -23.84
CA ALA A 214 7.62 -5.55 -23.36
C ALA A 214 7.35 -5.52 -21.85
N ALA A 215 6.72 -6.56 -21.30
CA ALA A 215 6.45 -6.63 -19.86
C ALA A 215 7.73 -6.80 -19.04
N ARG A 216 8.68 -7.62 -19.51
CA ARG A 216 9.99 -7.74 -18.86
C ARG A 216 10.76 -6.42 -18.90
N ALA A 217 10.83 -5.77 -20.06
CA ALA A 217 11.51 -4.49 -20.22
C ALA A 217 10.89 -3.40 -19.34
N PHE A 218 9.57 -3.39 -19.20
CA PHE A 218 8.89 -2.45 -18.30
C PHE A 218 9.17 -2.74 -16.83
N LEU A 219 9.14 -4.02 -16.42
CA LEU A 219 9.50 -4.38 -15.05
C LEU A 219 10.92 -3.94 -14.73
N ASP A 220 11.89 -4.20 -15.61
CA ASP A 220 13.28 -3.78 -15.42
C ASP A 220 13.40 -2.24 -15.35
N TYR A 221 12.64 -1.53 -16.19
CA TYR A 221 12.60 -0.07 -16.18
C TYR A 221 12.12 0.50 -14.83
N LEU A 222 11.15 -0.13 -14.19
CA LEU A 222 10.64 0.32 -12.88
C LEU A 222 11.70 0.36 -11.78
N PHE A 223 12.79 -0.40 -11.94
CA PHE A 223 13.91 -0.42 -11.00
C PHE A 223 15.09 0.48 -11.43
N THR A 224 15.00 1.20 -12.52
CA THR A 224 16.01 2.21 -12.88
C THR A 224 15.91 3.43 -11.95
N ALA A 225 17.04 4.12 -11.75
CA ALA A 225 17.07 5.34 -10.95
C ALA A 225 16.04 6.39 -11.45
N ALA A 226 15.83 6.50 -12.76
CA ALA A 226 14.85 7.41 -13.34
C ALA A 226 13.42 7.09 -12.90
N ALA A 227 12.98 5.83 -12.97
CA ALA A 227 11.66 5.43 -12.50
C ALA A 227 11.57 5.52 -10.97
N GLN A 228 12.61 5.15 -10.23
CA GLN A 228 12.63 5.21 -8.77
C GLN A 228 12.54 6.65 -8.23
N ARG A 229 13.06 7.66 -8.96
CA ARG A 229 12.84 9.08 -8.64
C ARG A 229 11.36 9.45 -8.75
N VAL A 230 10.66 8.99 -9.78
CA VAL A 230 9.21 9.22 -9.91
C VAL A 230 8.46 8.60 -8.71
N TRP A 231 8.80 7.38 -8.30
CA TRP A 231 8.25 6.78 -7.09
C TRP A 231 8.48 7.66 -5.87
N ALA A 232 9.71 8.15 -5.66
CA ALA A 232 10.09 8.99 -4.54
C ALA A 232 9.36 10.36 -4.55
N GLU A 233 9.20 10.96 -5.71
CA GLU A 233 8.47 12.21 -5.89
C GLU A 233 6.99 12.08 -5.49
N TRP A 234 6.38 10.92 -5.72
CA TRP A 234 5.01 10.63 -5.31
C TRP A 234 4.91 10.07 -3.88
N GLY A 235 6.01 10.10 -3.11
CA GLY A 235 6.00 9.78 -1.69
C GLY A 235 6.23 8.31 -1.37
N TYR A 236 6.66 7.51 -2.32
CA TYR A 236 7.09 6.14 -2.07
C TYR A 236 8.59 6.08 -1.80
N ARG A 237 8.99 5.34 -0.78
CA ARG A 237 10.40 5.12 -0.44
C ARG A 237 11.03 4.22 -1.50
N PRO A 238 12.03 4.70 -2.26
CA PRO A 238 12.58 3.98 -3.39
C PRO A 238 13.42 2.80 -2.95
N GLN A 239 13.53 1.80 -3.83
CA GLN A 239 14.41 0.64 -3.67
C GLN A 239 15.87 0.96 -4.05
N ASP A 240 16.06 1.92 -4.94
CA ASP A 240 17.38 2.33 -5.38
C ASP A 240 18.12 3.08 -4.26
N PRO A 241 19.33 2.62 -3.81
CA PRO A 241 20.02 3.23 -2.67
C PRO A 241 20.51 4.66 -2.93
N GLU A 242 20.80 5.02 -4.19
CA GLU A 242 21.25 6.37 -4.54
C GLU A 242 20.06 7.33 -4.51
N VAL A 243 18.95 6.93 -5.10
CA VAL A 243 17.69 7.69 -5.03
C VAL A 243 17.20 7.77 -3.59
N ALA A 244 17.34 6.72 -2.79
CA ALA A 244 16.96 6.76 -1.38
C ALA A 244 17.76 7.80 -0.58
N ARG A 245 19.05 7.96 -0.88
CA ARG A 245 19.90 9.02 -0.29
C ARG A 245 19.51 10.40 -0.78
N GLU A 246 19.21 10.55 -2.07
CA GLU A 246 18.75 11.82 -2.67
C GLU A 246 17.45 12.34 -1.99
N PHE A 247 16.56 11.45 -1.60
CA PHE A 247 15.27 11.80 -0.98
C PHE A 247 15.22 11.58 0.54
N ALA A 248 16.37 11.40 1.21
CA ALA A 248 16.41 11.03 2.63
C ALA A 248 15.67 12.04 3.56
N GLU A 249 15.78 13.33 3.29
CA GLU A 249 15.09 14.38 4.07
C GLU A 249 13.55 14.30 3.95
N ARG A 250 13.04 13.79 2.84
CA ARG A 250 11.60 13.61 2.62
C ARG A 250 11.00 12.46 3.42
N PHE A 251 11.82 11.45 3.77
CA PHE A 251 11.40 10.21 4.37
C PHE A 251 12.03 10.01 5.76
N PRO A 252 11.57 10.74 6.79
CA PRO A 252 12.12 10.60 8.13
C PRO A 252 11.98 9.14 8.63
N ALA A 253 13.03 8.65 9.28
CA ALA A 253 13.00 7.33 9.88
C ALA A 253 12.16 7.37 11.16
N PRO A 254 11.17 6.47 11.33
CA PRO A 254 10.49 6.30 12.60
C PRO A 254 11.47 5.73 13.64
N ARG A 255 11.21 5.97 14.91
CA ARG A 255 12.06 5.45 16.01
C ARG A 255 12.12 3.93 16.00
N ARG A 256 11.01 3.26 15.70
CA ARG A 256 10.92 1.82 15.48
C ARG A 256 10.10 1.49 14.25
N LEU A 257 10.72 0.76 13.32
CA LEU A 257 10.09 0.32 12.10
C LEU A 257 9.92 -1.21 12.13
N HIS A 258 8.70 -1.66 12.36
CA HIS A 258 8.35 -3.07 12.31
C HIS A 258 8.31 -3.57 10.86
N THR A 259 8.51 -4.87 10.68
CA THR A 259 8.36 -5.56 9.39
C THR A 259 7.45 -6.78 9.54
N ILE A 260 6.86 -7.21 8.44
CA ILE A 260 6.06 -8.45 8.41
C ILE A 260 6.92 -9.67 8.82
N SER A 261 8.19 -9.67 8.47
CA SER A 261 9.11 -10.74 8.84
C SER A 261 9.28 -10.86 10.36
N GLU A 262 9.47 -9.75 11.07
CA GLU A 262 9.56 -9.71 12.53
C GLU A 262 8.27 -10.16 13.22
N LEU A 263 7.11 -9.98 12.58
CA LEU A 263 5.83 -10.45 13.07
C LEU A 263 5.56 -11.94 12.75
N GLY A 264 6.54 -12.63 12.14
CA GLY A 264 6.48 -14.05 11.80
C GLY A 264 5.94 -14.36 10.39
N GLY A 265 5.90 -13.35 9.52
CA GLY A 265 5.51 -13.48 8.11
C GLY A 265 4.00 -13.38 7.87
N TRP A 266 3.62 -13.16 6.61
CA TRP A 266 2.23 -12.96 6.22
C TRP A 266 1.29 -14.10 6.63
N ARG A 267 1.71 -15.36 6.53
CA ARG A 267 0.87 -16.50 6.92
C ARG A 267 0.43 -16.44 8.39
N ARG A 268 1.37 -16.08 9.29
CA ARG A 268 1.06 -15.93 10.71
C ARG A 268 0.19 -14.71 10.98
N VAL A 269 0.54 -13.57 10.41
CA VAL A 269 -0.18 -12.31 10.58
C VAL A 269 -1.61 -12.43 10.06
N ASP A 270 -1.80 -13.01 8.88
CA ASP A 270 -3.11 -13.21 8.27
C ASP A 270 -3.98 -14.15 9.11
N ALA A 271 -3.42 -15.29 9.57
CA ALA A 271 -4.12 -16.20 10.45
C ALA A 271 -4.51 -15.57 11.80
N GLN A 272 -3.65 -14.75 12.40
CA GLN A 272 -3.94 -14.12 13.68
C GLN A 272 -4.96 -12.99 13.59
N LEU A 273 -4.91 -12.19 12.53
CA LEU A 273 -5.68 -10.95 12.45
C LEU A 273 -6.86 -11.05 11.50
N PHE A 274 -6.74 -11.75 10.37
CA PHE A 274 -7.68 -11.67 9.26
C PHE A 274 -8.27 -13.02 8.82
N ASP A 275 -7.96 -14.12 9.51
CA ASP A 275 -8.66 -15.39 9.29
C ASP A 275 -10.17 -15.14 9.44
N PRO A 276 -11.02 -15.61 8.49
CA PRO A 276 -12.46 -15.30 8.48
C PRO A 276 -13.19 -15.71 9.77
N GLU A 277 -12.78 -16.81 10.40
CA GLU A 277 -13.46 -17.35 11.58
C GLU A 277 -12.76 -16.94 12.90
N LYS A 278 -11.43 -16.98 12.91
CA LYS A 278 -10.63 -16.89 14.16
C LYS A 278 -9.83 -15.61 14.26
N GLY A 279 -9.67 -14.87 13.17
CA GLY A 279 -8.89 -13.64 13.14
C GLY A 279 -9.44 -12.56 14.09
N LEU A 280 -8.55 -11.87 14.77
CA LEU A 280 -8.94 -10.81 15.71
C LEU A 280 -9.84 -9.76 15.05
N VAL A 281 -9.41 -9.24 13.90
CA VAL A 281 -10.13 -8.18 13.16
C VAL A 281 -11.45 -8.72 12.64
N SER A 282 -11.46 -9.90 12.04
CA SER A 282 -12.67 -10.53 11.48
C SER A 282 -13.75 -10.72 12.55
N ARG A 283 -13.37 -11.19 13.75
CA ARG A 283 -14.30 -11.34 14.89
C ARG A 283 -14.85 -10.01 15.40
N ILE A 284 -14.04 -8.95 15.36
CA ILE A 284 -14.49 -7.62 15.79
C ILE A 284 -15.46 -7.05 14.76
N GLU A 285 -15.13 -7.15 13.46
CA GLU A 285 -15.96 -6.63 12.37
C GLU A 285 -17.29 -7.39 12.24
N ALA A 286 -17.31 -8.70 12.49
CA ALA A 286 -18.54 -9.50 12.48
C ALA A 286 -19.54 -9.14 13.60
N ARG A 287 -19.11 -8.41 14.65
CA ARG A 287 -19.94 -7.99 15.80
C ARG A 287 -20.28 -6.50 15.78
N ARG A 288 -19.92 -5.79 14.74
CA ARG A 288 -20.24 -4.36 14.52
C ARG A 288 -21.49 -4.20 13.69
#